data_7b29e8caed15c3c3f8f894fa26552f10
#
_entry.id   7b29e8caed15c3c3f8f894fa26552f10
#
_cell.length_a   1.000
_cell.length_b   1.000
_cell.length_c   1.000
_cell.angle_alpha   90.00
_cell.angle_beta   90.00
_cell.angle_gamma   90.00
#
_symmetry.space_group_name_H-M   'P 1'
#
loop_
_entity.id
_entity.type
_entity.pdbx_description
1 polymer ?
#
loop_
_entity_poly.entity_id
_entity_poly.type
_entity_poly.pdbx_seq_one_letter_code
_entity_poly.pdbx_strand_id
1 'polypeptide(L)'
;MDLLDCSALVVDGNAVSRGVILQQLRDFGMMTVEAATRPLEARTKLETKPFEIVLCERRFPGTDYSGQELLDDLRRAQILPYGTVFVMLTAEATYAQVSEAAESALDSYLLKPHTAGSLLDRLKHAHRRKVLLADIFEAIEAGNFTQAIQHCLVRYRAQSHTQFRHGPL
;
A
#
# COMPACT_ATOMS: atom_id res chain seq x y z
N MET A 1 9.37 1.06 -14.65
CA MET A 1 9.18 -0.16 -13.84
C MET A 1 7.70 -0.45 -13.84
N ASP A 2 7.31 -1.54 -14.44
CA ASP A 2 5.92 -1.93 -14.61
C ASP A 2 5.45 -2.74 -13.39
N LEU A 3 4.13 -2.72 -13.12
CA LEU A 3 3.51 -3.57 -12.10
C LEU A 3 3.64 -5.08 -12.41
N LEU A 4 4.15 -5.42 -13.60
CA LEU A 4 4.34 -6.79 -14.09
C LEU A 4 5.19 -7.66 -13.17
N ASP A 5 6.23 -7.07 -12.58
CA ASP A 5 7.16 -7.78 -11.70
C ASP A 5 6.73 -7.76 -10.23
N CYS A 6 5.61 -7.09 -9.92
CA CYS A 6 5.13 -7.01 -8.55
C CYS A 6 4.33 -8.24 -8.15
N SER A 7 4.52 -8.68 -6.92
CA SER A 7 3.65 -9.65 -6.25
C SER A 7 2.56 -8.93 -5.47
N ALA A 8 1.35 -9.48 -5.47
CA ALA A 8 0.21 -8.91 -4.77
C ALA A 8 -0.51 -9.92 -3.88
N LEU A 9 -0.94 -9.45 -2.71
CA LEU A 9 -1.83 -10.17 -1.80
C LEU A 9 -3.17 -9.44 -1.69
N VAL A 10 -4.26 -10.12 -1.99
CA VAL A 10 -5.62 -9.60 -1.83
C VAL A 10 -6.28 -10.22 -0.60
N VAL A 11 -6.63 -9.39 0.37
CA VAL A 11 -7.23 -9.80 1.64
C VAL A 11 -8.67 -9.30 1.67
N ASP A 12 -9.63 -10.18 1.38
CA ASP A 12 -11.05 -9.85 1.33
C ASP A 12 -11.90 -11.09 1.64
N GLY A 13 -12.79 -10.99 2.62
CA GLY A 13 -13.69 -12.07 3.02
C GLY A 13 -14.79 -12.37 1.99
N ASN A 14 -15.13 -11.41 1.14
CA ASN A 14 -16.14 -11.57 0.10
C ASN A 14 -15.53 -12.23 -1.14
N ALA A 15 -16.01 -13.44 -1.48
CA ALA A 15 -15.47 -14.23 -2.59
C ALA A 15 -15.63 -13.54 -3.96
N VAL A 16 -16.73 -12.85 -4.18
CA VAL A 16 -17.01 -12.15 -5.45
C VAL A 16 -16.09 -10.93 -5.60
N SER A 17 -16.05 -10.07 -4.60
CA SER A 17 -15.18 -8.90 -4.57
C SER A 17 -13.72 -9.31 -4.73
N ARG A 18 -13.28 -10.30 -3.97
CA ARG A 18 -11.92 -10.84 -4.05
C ARG A 18 -11.60 -11.37 -5.45
N GLY A 19 -12.52 -12.15 -6.05
CA GLY A 19 -12.36 -12.71 -7.40
C GLY A 19 -12.21 -11.63 -8.47
N VAL A 20 -12.98 -10.55 -8.40
CA VAL A 20 -12.89 -9.41 -9.32
C VAL A 20 -11.53 -8.74 -9.21
N ILE A 21 -11.05 -8.46 -8.00
CA ILE A 21 -9.74 -7.81 -7.80
C ILE A 21 -8.61 -8.70 -8.29
N LEU A 22 -8.63 -9.98 -7.96
CA LEU A 22 -7.63 -10.94 -8.44
C LEU A 22 -7.54 -10.98 -9.97
N GLN A 23 -8.70 -10.96 -10.64
CA GLN A 23 -8.74 -10.93 -12.09
C GLN A 23 -8.19 -9.64 -12.65
N GLN A 24 -8.57 -8.49 -12.09
CA GLN A 24 -8.04 -7.18 -12.50
C GLN A 24 -6.52 -7.11 -12.37
N LEU A 25 -5.94 -7.61 -11.28
CA LEU A 25 -4.48 -7.63 -11.08
C LEU A 25 -3.76 -8.50 -12.14
N ARG A 26 -4.34 -9.65 -12.49
CA ARG A 26 -3.82 -10.49 -13.58
C ARG A 26 -3.94 -9.82 -14.94
N ASP A 27 -5.04 -9.13 -15.20
CA ASP A 27 -5.25 -8.36 -16.43
C ASP A 27 -4.25 -7.19 -16.56
N PHE A 28 -3.77 -6.66 -15.43
CA PHE A 28 -2.67 -5.68 -15.40
C PHE A 28 -1.30 -6.33 -15.64
N GLY A 29 -1.23 -7.65 -15.78
CA GLY A 29 -0.03 -8.41 -16.09
C GLY A 29 0.73 -8.93 -14.87
N MET A 30 0.21 -8.80 -13.66
CA MET A 30 0.87 -9.33 -12.46
C MET A 30 0.88 -10.86 -12.49
N MET A 31 2.08 -11.45 -12.41
CA MET A 31 2.26 -12.90 -12.48
C MET A 31 2.03 -13.60 -11.13
N THR A 32 2.32 -12.91 -10.03
CA THR A 32 2.20 -13.45 -8.68
C THR A 32 1.10 -12.73 -7.91
N VAL A 33 -0.10 -13.32 -7.88
CA VAL A 33 -1.26 -12.79 -7.18
C VAL A 33 -1.83 -13.86 -6.27
N GLU A 34 -1.82 -13.59 -4.95
CA GLU A 34 -2.39 -14.47 -3.94
C GLU A 34 -3.59 -13.85 -3.23
N ALA A 35 -4.33 -14.69 -2.52
CA ALA A 35 -5.50 -14.29 -1.78
C ALA A 35 -5.44 -14.76 -0.33
N ALA A 36 -6.08 -14.00 0.55
CA ALA A 36 -6.44 -14.39 1.91
C ALA A 36 -7.89 -13.98 2.18
N THR A 37 -8.59 -14.77 2.95
CA THR A 37 -10.00 -14.53 3.28
C THR A 37 -10.19 -13.82 4.61
N ARG A 38 -9.16 -13.83 5.45
CA ARG A 38 -9.15 -13.28 6.80
C ARG A 38 -7.81 -12.63 7.14
N PRO A 39 -7.79 -11.66 8.07
CA PRO A 39 -6.57 -10.99 8.48
C PRO A 39 -5.48 -11.93 9.00
N LEU A 40 -5.84 -12.97 9.77
CA LEU A 40 -4.87 -13.92 10.30
C LEU A 40 -4.18 -14.74 9.19
N GLU A 41 -4.92 -15.14 8.17
CA GLU A 41 -4.36 -15.83 7.00
C GLU A 41 -3.39 -14.91 6.24
N ALA A 42 -3.77 -13.64 6.07
CA ALA A 42 -2.91 -12.64 5.45
C ALA A 42 -1.60 -12.44 6.22
N ARG A 43 -1.68 -12.35 7.56
CA ARG A 43 -0.51 -12.26 8.43
C ARG A 43 0.42 -13.45 8.21
N THR A 44 -0.10 -14.67 8.26
CA THR A 44 0.71 -15.89 8.05
C THR A 44 1.43 -15.88 6.70
N LYS A 45 0.76 -15.44 5.63
CA LYS A 45 1.38 -15.30 4.31
C LYS A 45 2.50 -14.26 4.30
N LEU A 46 2.27 -13.10 4.91
CA LEU A 46 3.24 -12.00 5.00
C LEU A 46 4.45 -12.35 5.87
N GLU A 47 4.29 -13.19 6.88
CA GLU A 47 5.40 -13.75 7.67
C GLU A 47 6.27 -14.72 6.87
N THR A 48 5.68 -15.39 5.86
CA THR A 48 6.38 -16.37 5.03
C THR A 48 7.17 -15.75 3.90
N LYS A 49 6.61 -14.70 3.27
CA LYS A 49 7.26 -13.99 2.16
C LYS A 49 6.74 -12.55 2.04
N PRO A 50 7.57 -11.63 1.55
CA PRO A 50 7.14 -10.27 1.26
C PRO A 50 6.24 -10.22 0.02
N PHE A 51 5.37 -9.21 -0.02
CA PHE A 51 4.62 -8.80 -1.20
C PHE A 51 4.87 -7.32 -1.45
N GLU A 52 4.98 -6.92 -2.72
CA GLU A 52 5.14 -5.52 -3.10
C GLU A 52 3.83 -4.74 -2.93
N ILE A 53 2.68 -5.42 -3.06
CA ILE A 53 1.36 -4.81 -2.97
C ILE A 53 0.46 -5.65 -2.07
N VAL A 54 -0.22 -5.02 -1.13
CA VAL A 54 -1.29 -5.60 -0.32
C VAL A 54 -2.56 -4.78 -0.50
N LEU A 55 -3.64 -5.43 -0.94
CA LEU A 55 -4.98 -4.86 -1.02
C LEU A 55 -5.82 -5.51 0.08
N CYS A 56 -6.25 -4.74 1.05
CA CYS A 56 -6.91 -5.28 2.24
C CYS A 56 -8.27 -4.64 2.47
N GLU A 57 -9.30 -5.47 2.60
CA GLU A 57 -10.62 -5.01 3.06
C GLU A 57 -10.52 -4.43 4.46
N ARG A 58 -11.23 -3.34 4.70
CA ARG A 58 -11.22 -2.67 5.99
C ARG A 58 -11.94 -3.46 7.07
N ARG A 59 -13.09 -4.06 6.74
CA ARG A 59 -13.93 -4.80 7.67
C ARG A 59 -14.15 -6.23 7.23
N PHE A 60 -14.02 -7.17 8.15
CA PHE A 60 -14.23 -8.58 7.91
C PHE A 60 -15.47 -9.07 8.67
N PRO A 61 -16.43 -9.73 8.00
CA PRO A 61 -17.59 -10.30 8.67
C PRO A 61 -17.19 -11.31 9.75
N GLY A 62 -17.84 -11.22 10.92
CA GLY A 62 -17.66 -12.18 12.01
C GLY A 62 -16.40 -11.97 12.87
N THR A 63 -15.74 -10.84 12.72
CA THR A 63 -14.63 -10.42 13.60
C THR A 63 -14.60 -8.92 13.75
N ASP A 64 -14.21 -8.45 14.93
CA ASP A 64 -13.95 -7.03 15.20
C ASP A 64 -12.54 -6.62 14.71
N TYR A 65 -11.68 -7.56 14.34
CA TYR A 65 -10.34 -7.30 13.87
C TYR A 65 -10.36 -6.80 12.42
N SER A 66 -10.06 -5.54 12.28
CA SER A 66 -10.13 -4.80 11.00
C SER A 66 -8.84 -4.90 10.17
N GLY A 67 -8.92 -4.50 8.90
CA GLY A 67 -7.74 -4.33 8.06
C GLY A 67 -6.78 -3.25 8.57
N GLN A 68 -7.28 -2.24 9.28
CA GLN A 68 -6.45 -1.22 9.92
C GLN A 68 -5.62 -1.81 11.07
N GLU A 69 -6.25 -2.59 11.94
CA GLU A 69 -5.56 -3.27 13.03
C GLU A 69 -4.52 -4.26 12.50
N LEU A 70 -4.84 -4.97 11.42
CA LEU A 70 -3.87 -5.82 10.72
C LEU A 70 -2.64 -5.01 10.27
N LEU A 71 -2.84 -3.87 9.60
CA LEU A 71 -1.76 -3.00 9.14
C LEU A 71 -0.88 -2.54 10.31
N ASP A 72 -1.50 -2.05 11.39
CA ASP A 72 -0.81 -1.53 12.57
C ASP A 72 0.03 -2.63 13.24
N ASP A 73 -0.54 -3.84 13.37
CA ASP A 73 0.15 -5.00 13.93
C ASP A 73 1.31 -5.47 13.06
N LEU A 74 1.14 -5.51 11.74
CA LEU A 74 2.20 -5.89 10.80
C LEU A 74 3.37 -4.89 10.82
N ARG A 75 3.08 -3.59 10.94
CA ARG A 75 4.11 -2.55 11.06
C ARG A 75 4.83 -2.63 12.40
N ARG A 76 4.09 -2.78 13.49
CA ARG A 76 4.66 -2.91 14.84
C ARG A 76 5.56 -4.13 14.97
N ALA A 77 5.16 -5.24 14.36
CA ALA A 77 5.92 -6.48 14.33
C ALA A 77 7.07 -6.49 13.30
N GLN A 78 7.22 -5.42 12.52
CA GLN A 78 8.22 -5.31 11.43
C GLN A 78 8.09 -6.43 10.36
N ILE A 79 6.89 -6.96 10.17
CA ILE A 79 6.60 -7.98 9.16
C ILE A 79 6.37 -7.35 7.79
N LEU A 80 5.77 -6.15 7.75
CA LEU A 80 5.47 -5.44 6.51
C LEU A 80 6.56 -4.42 6.19
N PRO A 81 7.37 -4.64 5.13
CA PRO A 81 8.39 -3.67 4.71
C PRO A 81 7.80 -2.29 4.41
N TYR A 82 8.52 -1.21 4.68
CA TYR A 82 8.07 0.15 4.35
C TYR A 82 7.88 0.37 2.84
N GLY A 83 8.61 -0.38 2.01
CA GLY A 83 8.47 -0.39 0.56
C GLY A 83 7.18 -1.02 0.05
N THR A 84 6.50 -1.87 0.83
CA THR A 84 5.22 -2.48 0.44
C THR A 84 4.13 -1.43 0.31
N VAL A 85 3.43 -1.43 -0.81
CA VAL A 85 2.21 -0.63 -1.03
C VAL A 85 1.05 -1.30 -0.30
N PHE A 86 0.42 -0.60 0.64
CA PHE A 86 -0.76 -1.08 1.34
C PHE A 86 -1.97 -0.22 0.97
N VAL A 87 -2.96 -0.84 0.30
CA VAL A 87 -4.21 -0.19 -0.12
C VAL A 87 -5.38 -0.73 0.67
N MET A 88 -6.07 0.14 1.38
CA MET A 88 -7.29 -0.21 2.10
C MET A 88 -8.51 -0.16 1.18
N LEU A 89 -9.27 -1.24 1.12
CA LEU A 89 -10.52 -1.34 0.37
C LEU A 89 -11.69 -1.12 1.31
N THR A 90 -12.66 -0.30 0.93
CA THR A 90 -13.87 -0.06 1.74
C THR A 90 -15.06 0.34 0.90
N ALA A 91 -16.26 -0.01 1.37
CA ALA A 91 -17.52 0.52 0.86
C ALA A 91 -17.95 1.81 1.56
N GLU A 92 -17.27 2.21 2.64
CA GLU A 92 -17.64 3.34 3.48
C GLU A 92 -16.74 4.55 3.22
N ALA A 93 -17.34 5.66 2.77
CA ALA A 93 -16.66 6.92 2.50
C ALA A 93 -17.01 7.96 3.56
N THR A 94 -16.60 7.77 4.80
CA THR A 94 -16.73 8.79 5.83
C THR A 94 -15.44 9.58 6.00
N TYR A 95 -15.56 10.86 6.29
CA TYR A 95 -14.40 11.73 6.53
C TYR A 95 -13.50 11.21 7.66
N ALA A 96 -14.09 10.68 8.74
CA ALA A 96 -13.33 10.11 9.85
C ALA A 96 -12.45 8.94 9.44
N GLN A 97 -12.92 8.09 8.54
CA GLN A 97 -12.17 6.94 8.03
C GLN A 97 -11.02 7.36 7.11
N VAL A 98 -11.24 8.38 6.28
CA VAL A 98 -10.19 8.95 5.43
C VAL A 98 -9.12 9.63 6.28
N SER A 99 -9.50 10.31 7.35
CA SER A 99 -8.57 10.95 8.29
C SER A 99 -7.74 9.94 9.05
N GLU A 100 -8.37 8.89 9.59
CA GLU A 100 -7.68 7.78 10.26
C GLU A 100 -6.67 7.09 9.32
N ALA A 101 -7.07 6.86 8.08
CA ALA A 101 -6.18 6.29 7.06
C ALA A 101 -5.01 7.22 6.69
N ALA A 102 -5.21 8.54 6.74
CA ALA A 102 -4.15 9.52 6.46
C ALA A 102 -3.06 9.56 7.56
N GLU A 103 -3.42 9.25 8.80
CA GLU A 103 -2.50 9.22 9.94
C GLU A 103 -1.77 7.87 10.10
N SER A 104 -2.23 6.84 9.40
CA SER A 104 -1.65 5.52 9.44
C SER A 104 -0.57 5.31 8.37
N ALA A 105 0.15 4.20 8.45
CA ALA A 105 1.13 3.78 7.44
C ALA A 105 0.50 3.35 6.09
N LEU A 106 -0.74 3.74 5.84
CA LEU A 106 -1.51 3.44 4.65
C LEU A 106 -1.05 4.28 3.45
N ASP A 107 -0.89 3.63 2.32
CA ASP A 107 -0.43 4.30 1.09
C ASP A 107 -1.57 4.84 0.23
N SER A 108 -2.71 4.20 0.28
CA SER A 108 -3.87 4.61 -0.50
C SER A 108 -5.17 3.98 0.01
N TYR A 109 -6.24 4.59 -0.36
CA TYR A 109 -7.62 4.18 -0.07
C TYR A 109 -8.38 3.96 -1.38
N LEU A 110 -9.12 2.88 -1.50
CA LEU A 110 -9.96 2.62 -2.66
C LEU A 110 -11.40 2.32 -2.23
N LEU A 111 -12.31 3.18 -2.65
CA LEU A 111 -13.74 3.01 -2.40
C LEU A 111 -14.34 1.96 -3.33
N LYS A 112 -15.16 1.08 -2.79
CA LYS A 112 -16.01 0.16 -3.54
C LYS A 112 -17.40 0.81 -3.80
N PRO A 113 -18.01 0.63 -4.96
CA PRO A 113 -17.49 -0.05 -6.15
C PRO A 113 -16.41 0.76 -6.85
N HIS A 114 -15.43 0.07 -7.45
CA HIS A 114 -14.35 0.71 -8.21
C HIS A 114 -14.27 0.14 -9.63
N THR A 115 -13.65 0.88 -10.53
CA THR A 115 -13.32 0.41 -11.88
C THR A 115 -11.90 -0.16 -11.93
N ALA A 116 -11.62 -1.00 -12.93
CA ALA A 116 -10.25 -1.49 -13.16
C ALA A 116 -9.27 -0.33 -13.37
N GLY A 117 -9.69 0.72 -14.10
CA GLY A 117 -8.87 1.91 -14.32
C GLY A 117 -8.53 2.63 -13.02
N SER A 118 -9.50 2.85 -12.12
CA SER A 118 -9.26 3.52 -10.84
C SER A 118 -8.33 2.71 -9.92
N LEU A 119 -8.45 1.39 -9.92
CA LEU A 119 -7.55 0.50 -9.20
C LEU A 119 -6.13 0.61 -9.75
N LEU A 120 -5.97 0.50 -11.07
CA LEU A 120 -4.67 0.58 -11.74
C LEU A 120 -3.95 1.90 -11.46
N ASP A 121 -4.66 3.02 -11.57
CA ASP A 121 -4.12 4.35 -11.31
C ASP A 121 -3.66 4.51 -9.86
N ARG A 122 -4.44 4.01 -8.91
CA ARG A 122 -4.07 4.01 -7.49
C ARG A 122 -2.80 3.21 -7.23
N LEU A 123 -2.72 2.00 -7.78
CA LEU A 123 -1.55 1.13 -7.62
C LEU A 123 -0.30 1.75 -8.23
N LYS A 124 -0.39 2.27 -9.46
CA LYS A 124 0.73 2.94 -10.13
C LYS A 124 1.22 4.16 -9.34
N HIS A 125 0.30 4.96 -8.80
CA HIS A 125 0.64 6.15 -8.03
C HIS A 125 1.35 5.80 -6.72
N ALA A 126 0.78 4.86 -5.96
CA ALA A 126 1.35 4.41 -4.69
C ALA A 126 2.69 3.70 -4.89
N HIS A 127 2.79 2.81 -5.88
CA HIS A 127 4.03 2.10 -6.20
C HIS A 127 5.15 3.06 -6.63
N ARG A 128 4.85 4.01 -7.54
CA ARG A 128 5.84 5.02 -7.94
C ARG A 128 6.37 5.82 -6.76
N ARG A 129 5.50 6.20 -5.82
CA ARG A 129 5.92 6.90 -4.60
C ARG A 129 6.84 6.03 -3.74
N LYS A 130 6.56 4.73 -3.58
CA LYS A 130 7.42 3.80 -2.85
C LYS A 130 8.79 3.65 -3.50
N VAL A 131 8.84 3.50 -4.80
CA VAL A 131 10.10 3.42 -5.57
C VAL A 131 10.93 4.69 -5.41
N LEU A 132 10.29 5.86 -5.46
CA LEU A 132 10.98 7.13 -5.25
C LEU A 132 11.57 7.29 -3.84
N LEU A 133 11.04 6.61 -2.84
CA LEU A 133 11.46 6.69 -1.45
C LEU A 133 12.23 5.44 -0.99
N ALA A 134 12.58 4.53 -1.90
CA ALA A 134 13.16 3.24 -1.57
C ALA A 134 14.44 3.35 -0.75
N ASP A 135 15.35 4.23 -1.12
CA ASP A 135 16.61 4.47 -0.41
C ASP A 135 16.41 4.97 1.04
N ILE A 136 15.34 5.74 1.28
CA ILE A 136 14.97 6.19 2.63
C ILE A 136 14.45 4.99 3.45
N PHE A 137 13.56 4.19 2.85
CA PHE A 137 13.00 3.03 3.52
C PHE A 137 14.05 1.98 3.84
N GLU A 138 14.96 1.69 2.91
CA GLU A 138 16.09 0.78 3.11
C GLU A 138 16.99 1.25 4.27
N ALA A 139 17.31 2.55 4.33
CA ALA A 139 18.10 3.10 5.42
C ALA A 139 17.39 2.99 6.78
N ILE A 140 16.07 3.21 6.83
CA ILE A 140 15.26 3.05 8.06
C ILE A 140 15.25 1.57 8.50
N GLU A 141 15.02 0.64 7.59
CA GLU A 141 14.96 -0.80 7.86
C GLU A 141 16.31 -1.36 8.32
N ALA A 142 17.42 -0.78 7.81
CA ALA A 142 18.76 -1.07 8.26
C ALA A 142 19.16 -0.38 9.60
N GLY A 143 18.27 0.42 10.19
CA GLY A 143 18.54 1.19 11.40
C GLY A 143 19.51 2.37 11.19
N ASN A 144 19.82 2.71 9.92
CA ASN A 144 20.70 3.83 9.59
C ASN A 144 19.92 5.15 9.44
N PHE A 145 19.45 5.66 10.56
CA PHE A 145 18.63 6.88 10.59
C PHE A 145 19.36 8.12 10.08
N THR A 146 20.67 8.19 10.29
CA THR A 146 21.48 9.31 9.78
C THR A 146 21.44 9.36 8.25
N GLN A 147 21.61 8.22 7.60
CA GLN A 147 21.51 8.12 6.15
C GLN A 147 20.09 8.40 5.65
N ALA A 148 19.07 7.90 6.33
CA ALA A 148 17.68 8.20 6.01
C ALA A 148 17.39 9.70 6.01
N ILE A 149 17.87 10.41 7.05
CA ILE A 149 17.75 11.87 7.15
C ILE A 149 18.47 12.57 5.98
N GLN A 150 19.67 12.14 5.63
CA GLN A 150 20.42 12.72 4.50
C GLN A 150 19.65 12.55 3.18
N HIS A 151 19.10 11.37 2.90
CA HIS A 151 18.26 11.14 1.72
C HIS A 151 17.02 12.04 1.70
N CYS A 152 16.34 12.20 2.83
CA CYS A 152 15.22 13.12 2.95
C CYS A 152 15.61 14.57 2.63
N LEU A 153 16.72 15.05 3.20
CA LEU A 153 17.20 16.43 3.00
C LEU A 153 17.59 16.71 1.54
N VAL A 154 18.24 15.76 0.88
CA VAL A 154 18.59 15.87 -0.55
C VAL A 154 17.32 16.04 -1.40
N ARG A 155 16.30 15.23 -1.17
CA ARG A 155 15.03 15.32 -1.90
C ARG A 155 14.28 16.60 -1.62
N TYR A 156 14.21 17.03 -0.37
CA TYR A 156 13.57 18.27 0.02
C TYR A 156 14.19 19.48 -0.70
N ARG A 157 15.52 19.55 -0.74
CA ARG A 157 16.25 20.63 -1.44
C ARG A 157 16.02 20.60 -2.95
N ALA A 158 15.97 19.41 -3.56
CA ALA A 158 15.69 19.27 -4.98
C ALA A 158 14.29 19.79 -5.36
N GLN A 159 13.28 19.52 -4.52
CA GLN A 159 11.91 20.02 -4.74
C GLN A 159 11.81 21.53 -4.56
N SER A 160 12.51 22.10 -3.56
CA SER A 160 12.50 23.55 -3.33
C SER A 160 13.09 24.33 -4.50
N HIS A 161 14.11 23.81 -5.16
CA HIS A 161 14.69 24.44 -6.37
C HIS A 161 13.77 24.38 -7.59
N THR A 162 12.86 23.41 -7.67
CA THR A 162 11.92 23.28 -8.81
C THR A 162 10.75 24.26 -8.68
N GLN A 163 10.30 24.57 -7.46
CA GLN A 163 9.22 25.53 -7.23
C GLN A 163 9.60 26.98 -7.53
N PHE A 164 10.87 27.36 -7.35
CA PHE A 164 11.36 28.71 -7.65
C PHE A 164 11.58 28.98 -9.14
N ARG A 165 11.53 27.97 -10.02
CA ARG A 165 11.71 28.15 -11.47
C ARG A 165 10.39 28.44 -12.23
N HIS A 166 9.25 28.37 -11.59
CA HIS A 166 7.95 28.68 -12.15
C HIS A 166 7.25 29.83 -11.41
N GLY A 167 8.00 30.89 -11.12
CA GLY A 167 7.43 32.16 -10.71
C GLY A 167 6.75 32.83 -11.92
N PRO A 168 5.63 33.58 -11.72
CA PRO A 168 4.84 34.14 -12.81
C PRO A 168 5.65 35.15 -13.62
N LEU A 169 5.51 35.06 -14.95
CA LEU A 169 5.74 36.17 -15.89
C LEU A 169 4.63 37.18 -15.80
#